data_e981f7c2007f67c5e8f134cd00e0882b
#
_entry.id   e981f7c2007f67c5e8f134cd00e0882b
#
_cell.length_a   1.000
_cell.length_b   1.000
_cell.length_c   1.000
_cell.angle_alpha   90.00
_cell.angle_beta   90.00
_cell.angle_gamma   90.00
#
_symmetry.space_group_name_H-M   'P 1'
#
loop_
_entity.id
_entity.type
_entity.pdbx_description
1 polymer ?
#
loop_
_entity_poly.entity_id
_entity_poly.type
_entity_poly.pdbx_seq_one_letter_code
_entity_poly.pdbx_strand_id
1 'polypeptide(L)'
;MKRAAIAGLSLLIAVSQVVSAQEGKGAMSIHARGTFTVAILPLSPAPADGLSRYSINKEMHGDLEATTKGEMFSGGDPKQGVAGYVAIEVVTGTLQGKHGSFALQQLATMDASGSKMTIVVVPGSGTGELKGITGTLVINIANGRHSYDLEYSIPNTK
;
A
#
# COMPACT_ATOMS: atom_id res chain seq x y z
N MET A 1 2.45 -9.28 -67.70
CA MET A 1 2.31 -9.63 -66.30
C MET A 1 2.35 -8.34 -65.50
N LYS A 2 1.20 -7.85 -65.03
CA LYS A 2 1.05 -6.56 -64.28
C LYS A 2 0.98 -6.91 -62.78
N ARG A 3 1.97 -6.45 -61.99
CA ARG A 3 1.94 -6.56 -60.52
C ARG A 3 1.14 -5.39 -59.97
N ALA A 4 0.05 -5.66 -59.29
CA ALA A 4 -0.72 -4.69 -58.52
C ALA A 4 -0.08 -4.51 -57.16
N ALA A 5 0.29 -3.25 -56.81
CA ALA A 5 0.73 -2.85 -55.50
C ALA A 5 -0.50 -2.54 -54.66
N ILE A 6 -0.68 -3.23 -53.55
CA ILE A 6 -1.69 -2.94 -52.53
C ILE A 6 -1.06 -1.98 -51.54
N ALA A 7 -1.50 -0.71 -51.57
CA ALA A 7 -1.17 0.27 -50.55
C ALA A 7 -2.03 0.02 -49.30
N GLY A 8 -1.39 -0.44 -48.22
CA GLY A 8 -2.00 -0.58 -46.93
C GLY A 8 -2.12 0.80 -46.25
N LEU A 9 -3.34 1.29 -46.11
CA LEU A 9 -3.66 2.50 -45.36
C LEU A 9 -3.73 2.15 -43.86
N SER A 10 -2.65 2.42 -43.13
CA SER A 10 -2.63 2.29 -41.67
C SER A 10 -3.37 3.46 -41.04
N LEU A 11 -4.61 3.21 -40.56
CA LEU A 11 -5.39 4.16 -39.80
C LEU A 11 -4.87 4.20 -38.35
N LEU A 12 -4.06 5.20 -38.03
CA LEU A 12 -3.66 5.55 -36.66
C LEU A 12 -4.87 6.16 -35.94
N ILE A 13 -5.54 5.34 -35.14
CA ILE A 13 -6.57 5.83 -34.19
C ILE A 13 -5.81 6.40 -32.98
N ALA A 14 -5.66 7.73 -32.94
CA ALA A 14 -5.23 8.42 -31.74
C ALA A 14 -6.38 8.39 -30.71
N VAL A 15 -6.29 7.47 -29.77
CA VAL A 15 -7.17 7.47 -28.59
C VAL A 15 -6.69 8.58 -27.67
N SER A 16 -7.26 9.78 -27.80
CA SER A 16 -7.11 10.84 -26.81
C SER A 16 -7.89 10.42 -25.56
N GLN A 17 -7.14 9.94 -24.55
CA GLN A 17 -7.70 9.75 -23.21
C GLN A 17 -7.98 11.13 -22.61
N VAL A 18 -9.21 11.55 -22.66
CA VAL A 18 -9.71 12.64 -21.82
C VAL A 18 -9.74 12.09 -20.40
N VAL A 19 -8.68 12.36 -19.64
CA VAL A 19 -8.71 12.21 -18.17
C VAL A 19 -9.68 13.28 -17.68
N SER A 20 -10.94 12.93 -17.57
CA SER A 20 -11.92 13.72 -16.83
C SER A 20 -11.49 13.66 -15.36
N ALA A 21 -10.85 14.71 -14.88
CA ALA A 21 -10.71 14.95 -13.46
C ALA A 21 -12.13 15.18 -12.92
N GLN A 22 -12.74 14.12 -12.42
CA GLN A 22 -13.98 14.19 -11.66
C GLN A 22 -13.59 14.82 -10.33
N GLU A 23 -13.84 16.12 -10.16
CA GLU A 23 -13.81 16.80 -8.86
C GLU A 23 -14.88 16.12 -7.99
N GLY A 24 -14.49 15.02 -7.35
CA GLY A 24 -15.29 14.42 -6.29
C GLY A 24 -15.40 15.44 -5.17
N LYS A 25 -16.62 15.79 -4.77
CA LYS A 25 -16.94 16.48 -3.51
C LYS A 25 -16.01 15.89 -2.45
N GLY A 26 -15.08 16.71 -1.92
CA GLY A 26 -14.05 16.28 -1.02
C GLY A 26 -14.65 15.50 0.15
N ALA A 27 -14.45 14.19 0.14
CA ALA A 27 -14.68 13.39 1.33
C ALA A 27 -13.75 13.96 2.41
N MET A 28 -14.31 14.35 3.56
CA MET A 28 -13.50 14.84 4.68
C MET A 28 -12.53 13.73 5.06
N SER A 29 -11.25 14.05 5.04
CA SER A 29 -10.19 13.17 5.53
C SER A 29 -10.35 12.99 7.04
N ILE A 30 -10.34 11.73 7.48
CA ILE A 30 -10.47 11.35 8.89
C ILE A 30 -9.14 10.76 9.32
N HIS A 31 -8.72 11.05 10.55
CA HIS A 31 -7.52 10.47 11.14
C HIS A 31 -7.88 9.36 12.12
N ALA A 32 -7.18 8.24 12.04
CA ALA A 32 -7.20 7.17 13.00
C ALA A 32 -5.79 6.94 13.53
N ARG A 33 -5.63 7.00 14.87
CA ARG A 33 -4.33 6.97 15.54
C ARG A 33 -4.25 5.87 16.56
N GLY A 34 -3.02 5.40 16.79
CA GLY A 34 -2.78 4.39 17.80
C GLY A 34 -1.36 3.86 17.77
N THR A 35 -1.19 2.67 18.32
CA THR A 35 0.10 1.98 18.43
C THR A 35 0.00 0.59 17.81
N PHE A 36 1.13 -0.04 17.56
CA PHE A 36 1.15 -1.44 17.14
C PHE A 36 2.41 -2.16 17.57
N THR A 37 2.31 -3.48 17.67
CA THR A 37 3.44 -4.39 17.69
C THR A 37 3.63 -5.01 16.31
N VAL A 38 4.85 -5.44 15.98
CA VAL A 38 5.15 -6.07 14.71
C VAL A 38 6.03 -7.28 14.89
N ALA A 39 5.68 -8.38 14.23
CA ALA A 39 6.51 -9.57 14.08
C ALA A 39 6.94 -9.72 12.62
N ILE A 40 8.25 -9.79 12.39
CA ILE A 40 8.86 -9.99 11.07
C ILE A 40 9.68 -11.28 11.16
N LEU A 41 9.29 -12.31 10.41
CA LEU A 41 9.94 -13.61 10.43
C LEU A 41 10.43 -13.98 9.02
N PRO A 42 11.65 -14.51 8.88
CA PRO A 42 12.17 -14.92 7.58
C PRO A 42 11.34 -16.06 6.99
N LEU A 43 11.12 -16.00 5.68
CA LEU A 43 10.45 -17.02 4.89
C LEU A 43 11.39 -17.57 3.81
N SER A 44 11.20 -18.83 3.43
CA SER A 44 11.96 -19.51 2.40
C SER A 44 11.00 -20.15 1.38
N PRO A 45 11.39 -20.23 0.09
CA PRO A 45 12.62 -19.67 -0.48
C PRO A 45 12.55 -18.14 -0.65
N ALA A 46 13.73 -17.51 -0.77
CA ALA A 46 13.80 -16.14 -1.27
C ALA A 46 13.37 -16.10 -2.75
N PRO A 47 12.80 -14.96 -3.23
CA PRO A 47 12.31 -14.87 -4.61
C PRO A 47 13.43 -14.86 -5.67
N ALA A 48 14.62 -14.40 -5.29
CA ALA A 48 15.83 -14.37 -6.13
C ALA A 48 17.08 -14.15 -5.29
N ASP A 49 18.27 -14.37 -5.87
CA ASP A 49 19.54 -14.04 -5.25
C ASP A 49 19.62 -12.53 -4.93
N GLY A 50 20.13 -12.21 -3.76
CA GLY A 50 20.22 -10.83 -3.27
C GLY A 50 18.92 -10.26 -2.69
N LEU A 51 17.84 -11.02 -2.69
CA LEU A 51 16.58 -10.66 -2.03
C LEU A 51 16.34 -11.54 -0.80
N SER A 52 15.55 -11.00 0.12
CA SER A 52 15.04 -11.72 1.29
C SER A 52 13.54 -11.64 1.32
N ARG A 53 12.89 -12.67 1.88
CA ARG A 53 11.43 -12.75 2.03
C ARG A 53 11.07 -12.89 3.50
N TYR A 54 10.06 -12.17 3.95
CA TYR A 54 9.61 -12.21 5.34
C TYR A 54 8.08 -12.21 5.41
N SER A 55 7.54 -12.84 6.46
CA SER A 55 6.19 -12.48 6.90
C SER A 55 6.24 -11.17 7.67
N ILE A 56 5.20 -10.35 7.55
CA ILE A 56 5.00 -9.16 8.35
C ILE A 56 3.60 -9.19 8.94
N ASN A 57 3.53 -9.24 10.28
CA ASN A 57 2.26 -9.32 10.99
C ASN A 57 2.26 -8.28 12.10
N LYS A 58 1.15 -7.57 12.28
CA LYS A 58 0.99 -6.56 13.32
C LYS A 58 -0.25 -6.82 14.18
N GLU A 59 -0.18 -6.37 15.42
CA GLU A 59 -1.34 -6.16 16.27
C GLU A 59 -1.49 -4.67 16.47
N MET A 60 -2.58 -4.09 16.01
CA MET A 60 -2.87 -2.66 16.01
C MET A 60 -3.91 -2.33 17.07
N HIS A 61 -3.68 -1.25 17.81
CA HIS A 61 -4.51 -0.79 18.92
C HIS A 61 -4.79 0.70 18.82
N GLY A 62 -5.95 1.12 19.32
CA GLY A 62 -6.43 2.50 19.33
C GLY A 62 -7.63 2.70 18.42
N ASP A 63 -7.61 3.71 17.56
CA ASP A 63 -8.72 3.96 16.62
C ASP A 63 -8.89 2.83 15.57
N LEU A 64 -7.86 2.01 15.38
CA LEU A 64 -7.88 0.79 14.58
C LEU A 64 -7.48 -0.39 15.47
N GLU A 65 -8.46 -1.17 15.93
CA GLU A 65 -8.27 -2.46 16.61
C GLU A 65 -8.28 -3.57 15.58
N ALA A 66 -7.08 -4.07 15.22
CA ALA A 66 -6.93 -4.97 14.09
C ALA A 66 -5.69 -5.84 14.19
N THR A 67 -5.69 -6.93 13.43
CA THR A 67 -4.49 -7.68 13.11
C THR A 67 -4.14 -7.51 11.64
N THR A 68 -2.84 -7.62 11.30
CA THR A 68 -2.41 -7.66 9.91
C THR A 68 -1.68 -8.96 9.60
N LYS A 69 -1.77 -9.40 8.36
CA LYS A 69 -0.99 -10.50 7.81
C LYS A 69 -0.52 -10.13 6.41
N GLY A 70 0.78 -10.32 6.15
CA GLY A 70 1.35 -10.00 4.86
C GLY A 70 2.75 -10.54 4.66
N GLU A 71 3.33 -10.15 3.54
CA GLU A 71 4.69 -10.48 3.19
C GLU A 71 5.48 -9.25 2.77
N MET A 72 6.78 -9.31 3.00
CA MET A 72 7.74 -8.29 2.68
C MET A 72 8.91 -8.91 1.91
N PHE A 73 9.32 -8.24 0.85
CA PHE A 73 10.55 -8.54 0.12
C PHE A 73 11.53 -7.39 0.29
N SER A 74 12.75 -7.71 0.66
CA SER A 74 13.80 -6.70 0.88
C SER A 74 15.06 -7.02 0.10
N GLY A 75 15.81 -5.98 -0.24
CA GLY A 75 17.13 -6.05 -0.84
C GLY A 75 18.08 -5.07 -0.14
N GLY A 76 19.38 -5.29 -0.32
CA GLY A 76 20.40 -4.51 0.35
C GLY A 76 20.74 -5.04 1.76
N ASP A 77 21.50 -4.27 2.52
CA ASP A 77 21.91 -4.62 3.89
C ASP A 77 21.50 -3.50 4.87
N PRO A 78 20.42 -3.70 5.64
CA PRO A 78 20.00 -2.71 6.62
C PRO A 78 21.00 -2.48 7.75
N LYS A 79 21.93 -3.43 8.01
CA LYS A 79 23.01 -3.24 8.99
C LYS A 79 24.07 -2.27 8.49
N GLN A 80 24.21 -2.16 7.17
CA GLN A 80 25.07 -1.17 6.51
C GLN A 80 24.35 0.17 6.28
N GLY A 81 23.08 0.26 6.66
CA GLY A 81 22.26 1.47 6.43
C GLY A 81 21.82 1.68 4.98
N VAL A 82 21.93 0.65 4.13
CA VAL A 82 21.57 0.72 2.71
C VAL A 82 20.66 -0.44 2.36
N ALA A 83 19.37 -0.20 2.30
CA ALA A 83 18.37 -1.23 2.03
C ALA A 83 17.08 -0.63 1.44
N GLY A 84 16.25 -1.50 0.89
CA GLY A 84 14.90 -1.18 0.50
C GLY A 84 13.98 -2.38 0.66
N TYR A 85 12.68 -2.13 0.82
CA TYR A 85 11.70 -3.20 0.83
C TYR A 85 10.38 -2.76 0.19
N VAL A 86 9.62 -3.74 -0.23
CA VAL A 86 8.20 -3.64 -0.55
C VAL A 86 7.44 -4.63 0.30
N ALA A 87 6.23 -4.27 0.74
CA ALA A 87 5.36 -5.18 1.46
C ALA A 87 3.90 -4.94 1.09
N ILE A 88 3.11 -5.99 1.22
CA ILE A 88 1.66 -5.92 1.17
C ILE A 88 1.09 -6.73 2.33
N GLU A 89 0.12 -6.16 3.03
CA GLU A 89 -0.51 -6.80 4.16
C GLU A 89 -2.01 -6.52 4.19
N VAL A 90 -2.79 -7.49 4.61
CA VAL A 90 -4.23 -7.34 4.83
C VAL A 90 -4.46 -7.00 6.30
N VAL A 91 -5.12 -5.89 6.54
CA VAL A 91 -5.62 -5.44 7.85
C VAL A 91 -7.03 -5.98 8.02
N THR A 92 -7.31 -6.63 9.14
CA THR A 92 -8.65 -7.14 9.48
C THR A 92 -9.01 -6.75 10.89
N GLY A 93 -10.13 -6.07 11.05
CA GLY A 93 -10.57 -5.60 12.38
C GLY A 93 -11.63 -4.51 12.33
N THR A 94 -11.51 -3.57 13.26
CA THR A 94 -12.48 -2.47 13.47
C THR A 94 -11.77 -1.13 13.42
N LEU A 95 -12.16 -0.28 12.50
CA LEU A 95 -11.67 1.09 12.34
C LEU A 95 -12.74 2.07 12.81
N GLN A 96 -12.53 2.71 13.97
CA GLN A 96 -13.49 3.66 14.57
C GLN A 96 -14.94 3.13 14.55
N GLY A 97 -15.12 1.87 15.00
CA GLY A 97 -16.39 1.20 15.08
C GLY A 97 -16.89 0.51 13.79
N LYS A 98 -16.19 0.66 12.66
CA LYS A 98 -16.54 0.03 11.37
C LYS A 98 -15.76 -1.27 11.17
N HIS A 99 -16.48 -2.38 10.95
CA HIS A 99 -15.89 -3.70 10.75
C HIS A 99 -15.57 -3.97 9.28
N GLY A 100 -14.41 -4.58 9.05
CA GLY A 100 -14.02 -4.99 7.70
C GLY A 100 -12.54 -5.30 7.59
N SER A 101 -12.07 -5.31 6.35
CA SER A 101 -10.65 -5.47 6.02
C SER A 101 -10.27 -4.53 4.88
N PHE A 102 -8.98 -4.25 4.77
CA PHE A 102 -8.38 -3.58 3.61
C PHE A 102 -6.92 -3.97 3.51
N ALA A 103 -6.30 -3.73 2.36
CA ALA A 103 -4.88 -3.98 2.19
C ALA A 103 -4.07 -2.68 2.27
N LEU A 104 -2.88 -2.78 2.87
CA LEU A 104 -1.85 -1.74 2.84
C LEU A 104 -0.70 -2.19 1.95
N GLN A 105 -0.24 -1.29 1.08
CA GLN A 105 0.97 -1.45 0.29
C GLN A 105 2.05 -0.53 0.86
N GLN A 106 3.26 -1.06 1.08
CA GLN A 106 4.39 -0.34 1.64
C GLN A 106 5.57 -0.33 0.68
N LEU A 107 6.24 0.79 0.62
CA LEU A 107 7.51 0.98 -0.07
C LEU A 107 8.44 1.77 0.85
N ALA A 108 9.63 1.25 1.13
CA ALA A 108 10.62 1.99 1.89
C ALA A 108 12.03 1.80 1.33
N THR A 109 12.83 2.84 1.50
CA THR A 109 14.27 2.83 1.23
C THR A 109 15.01 3.50 2.37
N MET A 110 16.25 3.09 2.62
CA MET A 110 17.18 3.76 3.52
C MET A 110 18.56 3.82 2.90
N ASP A 111 19.20 4.94 3.06
CA ASP A 111 20.58 5.21 2.65
C ASP A 111 21.21 6.29 3.54
N ALA A 112 22.40 6.78 3.17
CA ALA A 112 23.11 7.82 3.92
C ALA A 112 22.31 9.15 4.05
N SER A 113 21.32 9.38 3.19
CA SER A 113 20.45 10.56 3.26
C SER A 113 19.27 10.40 4.23
N GLY A 114 19.05 9.19 4.75
CA GLY A 114 17.98 8.86 5.68
C GLY A 114 17.03 7.79 5.15
N SER A 115 15.90 7.64 5.80
CA SER A 115 14.85 6.68 5.43
C SER A 115 13.64 7.38 4.85
N LYS A 116 13.07 6.78 3.80
CA LYS A 116 11.80 7.21 3.18
C LYS A 116 10.84 6.04 3.20
N MET A 117 9.59 6.29 3.60
CA MET A 117 8.55 5.27 3.64
C MET A 117 7.25 5.84 3.08
N THR A 118 6.58 5.06 2.26
CA THR A 118 5.24 5.35 1.75
C THR A 118 4.36 4.15 2.02
N ILE A 119 3.21 4.37 2.66
CA ILE A 119 2.22 3.34 2.94
C ILE A 119 0.86 3.85 2.48
N VAL A 120 0.20 3.12 1.60
CA VAL A 120 -1.10 3.49 1.03
C VAL A 120 -2.09 2.35 1.16
N VAL A 121 -3.36 2.71 1.29
CA VAL A 121 -4.46 1.73 1.16
C VAL A 121 -4.56 1.32 -0.31
N VAL A 122 -4.54 0.02 -0.58
CA VAL A 122 -4.68 -0.51 -1.94
C VAL A 122 -6.10 -0.21 -2.46
N PRO A 123 -6.24 0.48 -3.60
CA PRO A 123 -7.56 0.80 -4.15
C PRO A 123 -8.42 -0.45 -4.36
N GLY A 124 -9.69 -0.38 -3.94
CA GLY A 124 -10.64 -1.48 -4.10
C GLY A 124 -10.47 -2.66 -3.14
N SER A 125 -9.52 -2.62 -2.20
CA SER A 125 -9.26 -3.71 -1.25
C SER A 125 -10.20 -3.72 -0.03
N GLY A 126 -10.95 -2.64 0.19
CA GLY A 126 -11.84 -2.51 1.34
C GLY A 126 -13.04 -3.47 1.27
N THR A 127 -13.37 -4.09 2.41
CA THR A 127 -14.52 -5.00 2.57
C THR A 127 -15.41 -4.60 3.73
N GLY A 128 -16.60 -5.18 3.82
CA GLY A 128 -17.54 -4.86 4.88
C GLY A 128 -17.90 -3.38 4.91
N GLU A 129 -17.90 -2.79 6.11
CA GLU A 129 -18.17 -1.37 6.30
C GLU A 129 -16.99 -0.46 5.87
N LEU A 130 -15.84 -1.06 5.52
CA LEU A 130 -14.65 -0.39 5.00
C LEU A 130 -14.58 -0.42 3.46
N LYS A 131 -15.65 -0.83 2.78
CA LYS A 131 -15.72 -0.85 1.32
C LYS A 131 -15.49 0.54 0.75
N GLY A 132 -14.55 0.63 -0.21
CA GLY A 132 -14.18 1.89 -0.86
C GLY A 132 -13.23 2.77 -0.04
N ILE A 133 -12.69 2.28 1.08
CA ILE A 133 -11.67 2.99 1.84
C ILE A 133 -10.47 3.35 0.97
N THR A 134 -9.98 4.57 1.14
CA THR A 134 -8.73 5.08 0.58
C THR A 134 -7.96 5.79 1.68
N GLY A 135 -6.64 5.93 1.54
CA GLY A 135 -5.87 6.65 2.55
C GLY A 135 -4.39 6.35 2.50
N THR A 136 -3.68 7.02 3.40
CA THR A 136 -2.25 6.88 3.62
C THR A 136 -1.97 6.65 5.11
N LEU A 137 -0.98 5.84 5.42
CA LEU A 137 -0.60 5.54 6.79
C LEU A 137 0.84 6.02 7.03
N VAL A 138 1.03 6.79 8.08
CA VAL A 138 2.35 7.20 8.56
C VAL A 138 2.70 6.39 9.80
N ILE A 139 3.91 5.84 9.83
CA ILE A 139 4.47 5.16 10.99
C ILE A 139 5.51 6.09 11.64
N ASN A 140 5.44 6.19 12.95
CA ASN A 140 6.46 6.84 13.76
C ASN A 140 7.03 5.84 14.77
N ILE A 141 8.36 5.78 14.86
CA ILE A 141 9.08 4.90 15.79
C ILE A 141 9.86 5.79 16.73
N ALA A 142 9.48 5.79 18.00
CA ALA A 142 10.13 6.57 19.04
C ALA A 142 10.31 5.72 20.30
N ASN A 143 11.53 5.70 20.86
CA ASN A 143 11.86 4.96 22.08
C ASN A 143 11.41 3.47 22.04
N GLY A 144 11.57 2.81 20.87
CA GLY A 144 11.17 1.42 20.65
C GLY A 144 9.66 1.18 20.54
N ARG A 145 8.86 2.22 20.55
CA ARG A 145 7.40 2.14 20.35
C ARG A 145 7.04 2.52 18.92
N HIS A 146 6.14 1.76 18.34
CA HIS A 146 5.56 2.03 17.04
C HIS A 146 4.19 2.69 17.23
N SER A 147 3.98 3.81 16.56
CA SER A 147 2.68 4.46 16.45
C SER A 147 2.32 4.69 14.99
N TYR A 148 1.04 4.85 14.71
CA TYR A 148 0.53 5.13 13.37
C TYR A 148 -0.43 6.32 13.38
N ASP A 149 -0.52 6.99 12.24
CA ASP A 149 -1.58 7.91 11.86
C ASP A 149 -2.08 7.51 10.47
N LEU A 150 -3.29 6.98 10.41
CA LEU A 150 -3.97 6.62 9.17
C LEU A 150 -4.91 7.77 8.82
N GLU A 151 -4.55 8.52 7.79
CA GLU A 151 -5.45 9.46 7.13
C GLU A 151 -6.27 8.70 6.09
N TYR A 152 -7.60 8.69 6.23
CA TYR A 152 -8.45 7.90 5.37
C TYR A 152 -9.78 8.57 5.04
N SER A 153 -10.42 8.08 3.99
CA SER A 153 -11.82 8.38 3.66
C SER A 153 -12.55 7.10 3.26
N ILE A 154 -13.85 7.06 3.56
CA ILE A 154 -14.78 6.03 3.10
C ILE A 154 -15.93 6.75 2.41
N PRO A 155 -16.30 6.36 1.17
CA PRO A 155 -17.46 6.95 0.49
C PRO A 155 -18.73 6.75 1.32
N ASN A 156 -19.52 7.81 1.46
CA ASN A 156 -20.86 7.66 2.02
C ASN A 156 -21.69 6.76 1.09
N THR A 157 -21.90 5.52 1.48
CA THR A 157 -22.92 4.67 0.83
C THR A 157 -24.30 5.24 1.15
N LYS A 158 -24.93 5.83 0.14
CA LYS A 158 -26.35 6.16 0.20
C LYS A 158 -27.18 4.89 0.08
#